data_27adce723c9c022ecd19d71bc3be2e91
#
_entry.id   27adce723c9c022ecd19d71bc3be2e91
#
_cell.length_a   1.000
_cell.length_b   1.000
_cell.length_c   1.000
_cell.angle_alpha   90.00
_cell.angle_beta   90.00
_cell.angle_gamma   90.00
#
_symmetry.space_group_name_H-M   'P 1'
#
loop_
_entity.id
_entity.type
_entity.pdbx_description
1 polymer ?
#
loop_
_entity_poly.entity_id
_entity_poly.type
_entity_poly.pdbx_seq_one_letter_code
_entity_poly.pdbx_strand_id
1 'polypeptide(L)'
;MQALIFDVDGTLADTETAHLHAFNAAFAEAGLDWFWDEALYARLLEVAGGKERLRHYWRMVDGAEAEGAQAARVVDKLHALKTFHYTEQVRRHGLPLRPGIARLLDEAAAAGLRVAIATTTTPANLDALLRGHFGAAWRTRFAAIGDGATTPAKKPAPDVYRYVLEQLGLDPSACLAVEDSGNGLLAAHAAQVPVVVTPTAYTAHHSFDGALAVLPHLGDARLPLIEPVRGERHRWVDLKTLRRWHGDALRHAAPRAQPGASPTNAGTP
;
A
#
# COMPACT_ATOMS: atom_id res chain seq x y z
N MET A 1 3.63 6.67 -18.11
CA MET A 1 3.03 5.75 -17.12
C MET A 1 2.35 4.60 -17.83
N GLN A 2 2.77 3.36 -17.53
CA GLN A 2 2.30 2.12 -18.16
C GLN A 2 1.59 1.19 -17.16
N ALA A 3 1.78 1.42 -15.86
CA ALA A 3 1.07 0.69 -14.81
C ALA A 3 0.76 1.56 -13.59
N LEU A 4 -0.34 1.20 -12.88
CA LEU A 4 -0.64 1.59 -11.51
C LEU A 4 -0.40 0.40 -10.59
N ILE A 5 0.30 0.62 -9.47
CA ILE A 5 0.57 -0.40 -8.47
C ILE A 5 -0.12 0.05 -7.18
N PHE A 6 -1.08 -0.72 -6.70
CA PHE A 6 -1.83 -0.40 -5.49
C PHE A 6 -1.34 -1.23 -4.30
N ASP A 7 -1.17 -0.59 -3.17
CA ASP A 7 -1.33 -1.26 -1.89
C ASP A 7 -2.82 -1.61 -1.66
N VAL A 8 -3.13 -2.32 -0.59
CA VAL A 8 -4.48 -2.83 -0.32
C VAL A 8 -5.05 -2.28 0.97
N ASP A 9 -4.41 -2.60 2.11
CA ASP A 9 -4.91 -2.26 3.43
C ASP A 9 -4.71 -0.76 3.70
N GLY A 10 -5.81 -0.02 3.88
CA GLY A 10 -5.77 1.44 3.96
C GLY A 10 -5.71 2.16 2.61
N THR A 11 -5.45 1.44 1.51
CA THR A 11 -5.36 2.00 0.15
C THR A 11 -6.58 1.67 -0.70
N LEU A 12 -6.84 0.38 -0.98
CA LEU A 12 -8.04 -0.03 -1.71
C LEU A 12 -9.28 0.04 -0.83
N ALA A 13 -9.18 -0.33 0.45
CA ALA A 13 -10.24 -0.30 1.44
C ALA A 13 -9.67 0.04 2.82
N ASP A 14 -10.49 0.65 3.68
CA ASP A 14 -10.14 0.93 5.08
C ASP A 14 -10.31 -0.36 5.91
N THR A 15 -9.29 -1.20 5.93
CA THR A 15 -9.31 -2.54 6.50
C THR A 15 -8.85 -2.61 7.96
N GLU A 16 -8.23 -1.54 8.48
CA GLU A 16 -7.49 -1.61 9.75
C GLU A 16 -8.37 -1.89 10.97
N THR A 17 -9.57 -1.30 11.03
CA THR A 17 -10.54 -1.62 12.10
C THR A 17 -10.97 -3.09 12.06
N ALA A 18 -11.17 -3.66 10.86
CA ALA A 18 -11.50 -5.08 10.71
C ALA A 18 -10.32 -5.98 11.13
N HIS A 19 -9.09 -5.55 10.82
CA HIS A 19 -7.89 -6.24 11.27
C HIS A 19 -7.73 -6.20 12.80
N LEU A 20 -7.95 -5.05 13.43
CA LEU A 20 -7.92 -4.89 14.88
C LEU A 20 -8.92 -5.83 15.57
N HIS A 21 -10.17 -5.83 15.11
CA HIS A 21 -11.20 -6.72 15.66
C HIS A 21 -10.83 -8.21 15.49
N ALA A 22 -10.24 -8.57 14.33
CA ALA A 22 -9.80 -9.93 14.07
C ALA A 22 -8.63 -10.36 14.98
N PHE A 23 -7.70 -9.46 15.32
CA PHE A 23 -6.65 -9.74 16.30
C PHE A 23 -7.23 -10.00 17.68
N ASN A 24 -8.09 -9.11 18.16
CA ASN A 24 -8.71 -9.27 19.49
C ASN A 24 -9.57 -10.53 19.57
N ALA A 25 -10.30 -10.90 18.51
CA ALA A 25 -11.04 -12.15 18.43
C ALA A 25 -10.10 -13.38 18.49
N ALA A 26 -8.96 -13.32 17.82
CA ALA A 26 -7.96 -14.39 17.86
C ALA A 26 -7.32 -14.55 19.24
N PHE A 27 -7.06 -13.46 19.94
CA PHE A 27 -6.55 -13.49 21.33
C PHE A 27 -7.55 -14.14 22.28
N ALA A 28 -8.81 -13.70 22.21
CA ALA A 28 -9.88 -14.27 23.03
C ALA A 28 -10.08 -15.77 22.76
N GLU A 29 -10.10 -16.20 21.48
CA GLU A 29 -10.24 -17.62 21.13
C GLU A 29 -9.02 -18.45 21.58
N ALA A 30 -7.83 -17.86 21.57
CA ALA A 30 -6.62 -18.51 22.08
C ALA A 30 -6.50 -18.53 23.60
N GLY A 31 -7.43 -17.90 24.35
CA GLY A 31 -7.40 -17.80 25.80
C GLY A 31 -6.31 -16.86 26.33
N LEU A 32 -5.91 -15.85 25.56
CA LEU A 32 -4.92 -14.86 25.96
C LEU A 32 -5.63 -13.62 26.51
N ASP A 33 -5.07 -13.02 27.58
CA ASP A 33 -5.54 -11.75 28.16
C ASP A 33 -5.07 -10.53 27.36
N TRP A 34 -4.63 -10.74 26.11
CA TRP A 34 -4.18 -9.67 25.23
C TRP A 34 -5.39 -8.94 24.65
N PHE A 35 -5.31 -7.62 24.66
CA PHE A 35 -6.29 -6.76 24.03
C PHE A 35 -5.61 -5.54 23.43
N TRP A 36 -5.88 -5.27 22.17
CA TRP A 36 -5.41 -4.06 21.49
C TRP A 36 -6.57 -3.09 21.36
N ASP A 37 -6.45 -1.91 21.95
CA ASP A 37 -7.31 -0.77 21.65
C ASP A 37 -6.82 -0.04 20.38
N GLU A 38 -7.60 0.91 19.89
CA GLU A 38 -7.27 1.66 18.67
C GLU A 38 -5.94 2.42 18.79
N ALA A 39 -5.65 3.01 19.98
CA ALA A 39 -4.44 3.79 20.19
C ALA A 39 -3.19 2.90 20.21
N LEU A 40 -3.24 1.75 20.84
CA LEU A 40 -2.17 0.76 20.82
C LEU A 40 -2.00 0.21 19.39
N TYR A 41 -3.10 -0.13 18.75
CA TYR A 41 -3.06 -0.69 17.39
C TYR A 41 -2.45 0.29 16.40
N ALA A 42 -2.78 1.58 16.46
CA ALA A 42 -2.16 2.60 15.63
C ALA A 42 -0.64 2.63 15.78
N ARG A 43 -0.11 2.52 17.00
CA ARG A 43 1.35 2.40 17.23
C ARG A 43 1.93 1.10 16.68
N LEU A 44 1.21 -0.01 16.83
CA LEU A 44 1.65 -1.31 16.33
C LEU A 44 1.68 -1.39 14.80
N LEU A 45 0.93 -0.53 14.10
CA LEU A 45 0.95 -0.42 12.63
C LEU A 45 2.28 0.08 12.06
N GLU A 46 3.16 0.68 12.87
CA GLU A 46 4.54 0.98 12.49
C GLU A 46 5.31 -0.29 12.07
N VAL A 47 4.89 -1.45 12.60
CA VAL A 47 5.44 -2.76 12.22
C VAL A 47 4.56 -3.38 11.15
N ALA A 48 5.05 -3.40 9.91
CA ALA A 48 4.35 -4.03 8.80
C ALA A 48 4.39 -5.56 8.90
N GLY A 49 3.25 -6.19 8.53
CA GLY A 49 3.07 -7.63 8.61
C GLY A 49 2.42 -8.08 9.92
N GLY A 50 1.40 -8.96 9.80
CA GLY A 50 0.61 -9.40 10.97
C GLY A 50 1.41 -10.27 11.94
N LYS A 51 2.29 -11.14 11.46
CA LYS A 51 3.14 -12.00 12.30
C LYS A 51 4.24 -11.19 12.99
N GLU A 52 4.82 -10.25 12.27
CA GLU A 52 5.84 -9.33 12.74
C GLU A 52 5.29 -8.45 13.87
N ARG A 53 4.07 -7.95 13.69
CA ARG A 53 3.33 -7.14 14.66
C ARG A 53 3.00 -7.94 15.93
N LEU A 54 2.52 -9.19 15.81
CA LEU A 54 2.27 -10.10 16.93
C LEU A 54 3.55 -10.35 17.73
N ARG A 55 4.67 -10.64 17.06
CA ARG A 55 5.95 -10.87 17.71
C ARG A 55 6.46 -9.59 18.38
N HIS A 56 6.32 -8.44 17.74
CA HIS A 56 6.69 -7.15 18.32
C HIS A 56 5.91 -6.87 19.61
N TYR A 57 4.59 -7.01 19.58
CA TYR A 57 3.75 -6.83 20.77
C TYR A 57 4.12 -7.82 21.87
N TRP A 58 4.32 -9.08 21.56
CA TRP A 58 4.71 -10.09 22.55
C TRP A 58 6.02 -9.73 23.25
N ARG A 59 7.02 -9.24 22.51
CA ARG A 59 8.28 -8.73 23.10
C ARG A 59 8.06 -7.56 24.06
N MET A 60 7.06 -6.74 23.82
CA MET A 60 6.73 -5.61 24.70
C MET A 60 6.13 -6.08 26.04
N VAL A 61 5.34 -7.17 26.03
CA VAL A 61 4.62 -7.64 27.22
C VAL A 61 5.35 -8.77 27.95
N ASP A 62 6.09 -9.62 27.24
CA ASP A 62 6.85 -10.74 27.79
C ASP A 62 8.02 -11.11 26.85
N GLY A 63 9.11 -10.35 26.93
CA GLY A 63 10.25 -10.48 26.03
C GLY A 63 10.93 -11.86 26.05
N ALA A 64 10.93 -12.56 27.17
CA ALA A 64 11.57 -13.88 27.32
C ALA A 64 10.82 -14.98 26.53
N GLU A 65 9.50 -14.90 26.47
CA GLU A 65 8.64 -15.89 25.81
C GLU A 65 8.50 -15.64 24.29
N ALA A 66 8.87 -14.45 23.80
CA ALA A 66 8.65 -14.06 22.41
C ALA A 66 9.63 -14.66 21.38
N GLU A 67 10.63 -15.43 21.83
CA GLU A 67 11.73 -15.89 21.00
C GLU A 67 11.71 -17.43 20.82
N GLY A 68 12.38 -17.87 19.74
CA GLY A 68 12.57 -19.29 19.45
C GLY A 68 11.45 -19.96 18.67
N ALA A 69 11.59 -21.26 18.49
CA ALA A 69 10.67 -22.06 17.65
C ALA A 69 9.27 -22.20 18.25
N GLN A 70 9.13 -22.19 19.57
CA GLN A 70 7.84 -22.25 20.24
C GLN A 70 7.06 -20.97 20.03
N ALA A 71 7.70 -19.80 20.20
CA ALA A 71 7.10 -18.51 19.92
C ALA A 71 6.64 -18.39 18.46
N ALA A 72 7.46 -18.86 17.52
CA ALA A 72 7.09 -18.87 16.12
C ALA A 72 5.79 -19.65 15.86
N ARG A 73 5.64 -20.84 16.47
CA ARG A 73 4.41 -21.65 16.36
C ARG A 73 3.18 -20.95 16.94
N VAL A 74 3.32 -20.28 18.06
CA VAL A 74 2.23 -19.52 18.69
C VAL A 74 1.81 -18.35 17.80
N VAL A 75 2.77 -17.57 17.29
CA VAL A 75 2.53 -16.48 16.35
C VAL A 75 1.84 -16.99 15.08
N ASP A 76 2.28 -18.12 14.52
CA ASP A 76 1.65 -18.72 13.35
C ASP A 76 0.19 -19.10 13.61
N LYS A 77 -0.09 -19.72 14.76
CA LYS A 77 -1.45 -20.08 15.18
C LYS A 77 -2.33 -18.86 15.35
N LEU A 78 -1.86 -17.85 16.09
CA LEU A 78 -2.62 -16.61 16.31
C LEU A 78 -2.90 -15.88 15.01
N HIS A 79 -1.91 -15.83 14.11
CA HIS A 79 -2.08 -15.22 12.81
C HIS A 79 -3.07 -15.97 11.91
N ALA A 80 -3.11 -17.31 12.00
CA ALA A 80 -4.10 -18.13 11.30
C ALA A 80 -5.52 -17.86 11.82
N LEU A 81 -5.72 -17.81 13.16
CA LEU A 81 -6.99 -17.45 13.79
C LEU A 81 -7.43 -16.03 13.38
N LYS A 82 -6.52 -15.05 13.47
CA LYS A 82 -6.78 -13.68 13.02
C LYS A 82 -7.21 -13.63 11.56
N THR A 83 -6.54 -14.36 10.69
CA THR A 83 -6.89 -14.40 9.26
C THR A 83 -8.27 -15.00 9.06
N PHE A 84 -8.61 -16.07 9.79
CA PHE A 84 -9.95 -16.65 9.78
C PHE A 84 -11.02 -15.62 10.21
N HIS A 85 -10.85 -14.96 11.35
CA HIS A 85 -11.80 -13.95 11.83
C HIS A 85 -11.96 -12.78 10.86
N TYR A 86 -10.86 -12.29 10.30
CA TYR A 86 -10.91 -11.22 9.29
C TYR A 86 -11.70 -11.64 8.06
N THR A 87 -11.39 -12.81 7.49
CA THR A 87 -12.05 -13.28 6.26
C THR A 87 -13.54 -13.54 6.48
N GLU A 88 -13.93 -14.07 7.65
CA GLU A 88 -15.35 -14.25 8.02
C GLU A 88 -16.07 -12.91 8.19
N GLN A 89 -15.45 -11.94 8.85
CA GLN A 89 -16.02 -10.60 9.00
C GLN A 89 -16.23 -9.92 7.65
N VAL A 90 -15.20 -9.92 6.79
CA VAL A 90 -15.26 -9.31 5.46
C VAL A 90 -16.30 -10.01 4.57
N ARG A 91 -16.36 -11.34 4.64
CA ARG A 91 -17.34 -12.12 3.86
C ARG A 91 -18.78 -11.84 4.28
N ARG A 92 -19.04 -11.63 5.59
CA ARG A 92 -20.38 -11.38 6.13
C ARG A 92 -20.86 -9.95 5.94
N HIS A 93 -19.98 -8.98 6.13
CA HIS A 93 -20.36 -7.57 6.22
C HIS A 93 -19.87 -6.74 5.03
N GLY A 94 -18.90 -7.25 4.26
CA GLY A 94 -18.19 -6.48 3.25
C GLY A 94 -17.30 -5.41 3.87
N LEU A 95 -16.46 -4.82 3.07
CA LEU A 95 -15.72 -3.57 3.37
C LEU A 95 -15.77 -2.73 2.09
N PRO A 96 -16.24 -1.49 2.15
CA PRO A 96 -16.32 -0.66 0.95
C PRO A 96 -14.93 -0.31 0.43
N LEU A 97 -14.78 -0.20 -0.89
CA LEU A 97 -13.59 0.40 -1.48
C LEU A 97 -13.55 1.88 -1.12
N ARG A 98 -12.35 2.41 -0.93
CA ARG A 98 -12.15 3.84 -0.65
C ARG A 98 -12.61 4.70 -1.85
N PRO A 99 -13.04 5.96 -1.58
CA PRO A 99 -13.58 6.83 -2.61
C PRO A 99 -12.63 7.02 -3.79
N GLY A 100 -13.12 6.77 -5.00
CA GLY A 100 -12.38 6.89 -6.24
C GLY A 100 -11.63 5.64 -6.69
N ILE A 101 -11.46 4.62 -5.87
CA ILE A 101 -10.73 3.39 -6.23
C ILE A 101 -11.44 2.64 -7.36
N ALA A 102 -12.74 2.31 -7.21
CA ALA A 102 -13.48 1.61 -8.27
C ALA A 102 -13.43 2.37 -9.60
N ARG A 103 -13.69 3.68 -9.55
CA ARG A 103 -13.63 4.56 -10.72
C ARG A 103 -12.25 4.53 -11.39
N LEU A 104 -11.16 4.65 -10.62
CA LEU A 104 -9.81 4.67 -11.18
C LEU A 104 -9.42 3.32 -11.79
N LEU A 105 -9.85 2.20 -11.19
CA LEU A 105 -9.65 0.86 -11.76
C LEU A 105 -10.39 0.69 -13.08
N ASP A 106 -11.61 1.22 -13.20
CA ASP A 106 -12.39 1.17 -14.44
C ASP A 106 -11.79 2.10 -15.51
N GLU A 107 -11.32 3.30 -15.15
CA GLU A 107 -10.58 4.20 -16.05
C GLU A 107 -9.29 3.54 -16.57
N ALA A 108 -8.53 2.86 -15.69
CA ALA A 108 -7.33 2.15 -16.08
C ALA A 108 -7.63 1.02 -17.08
N ALA A 109 -8.68 0.22 -16.80
CA ALA A 109 -9.12 -0.84 -17.70
C ALA A 109 -9.57 -0.29 -19.07
N ALA A 110 -10.38 0.78 -19.09
CA ALA A 110 -10.82 1.42 -20.34
C ALA A 110 -9.65 2.00 -21.16
N ALA A 111 -8.59 2.44 -20.48
CA ALA A 111 -7.38 2.97 -21.13
C ALA A 111 -6.33 1.92 -21.47
N GLY A 112 -6.59 0.62 -21.24
CA GLY A 112 -5.62 -0.46 -21.43
C GLY A 112 -4.39 -0.34 -20.52
N LEU A 113 -4.49 0.40 -19.40
CA LEU A 113 -3.41 0.55 -18.44
C LEU A 113 -3.34 -0.66 -17.51
N ARG A 114 -2.16 -1.22 -17.34
CA ARG A 114 -1.96 -2.33 -16.40
C ARG A 114 -2.16 -1.88 -14.96
N VAL A 115 -2.81 -2.72 -14.18
CA VAL A 115 -2.98 -2.53 -12.73
C VAL A 115 -2.35 -3.70 -12.01
N ALA A 116 -1.66 -3.44 -10.91
CA ALA A 116 -1.01 -4.45 -10.09
C ALA A 116 -1.23 -4.18 -8.59
N ILE A 117 -0.98 -5.18 -7.79
CA ILE A 117 -1.03 -5.12 -6.32
C ILE A 117 0.37 -5.34 -5.75
N ALA A 118 0.77 -4.51 -4.78
CA ALA A 118 1.97 -4.68 -3.95
C ALA A 118 1.60 -4.47 -2.49
N THR A 119 1.34 -5.55 -1.75
CA THR A 119 0.84 -5.49 -0.37
C THR A 119 1.57 -6.46 0.56
N THR A 120 1.45 -6.25 1.87
CA THR A 120 1.93 -7.19 2.90
C THR A 120 0.83 -8.09 3.46
N THR A 121 -0.42 -7.91 3.01
CA THR A 121 -1.55 -8.74 3.45
C THR A 121 -1.51 -10.14 2.85
N THR A 122 -2.24 -11.08 3.46
CA THR A 122 -2.24 -12.49 3.03
C THR A 122 -3.09 -12.70 1.78
N PRO A 123 -2.79 -13.75 0.96
CA PRO A 123 -3.65 -14.14 -0.15
C PRO A 123 -5.12 -14.37 0.24
N ALA A 124 -5.38 -14.90 1.44
CA ALA A 124 -6.72 -15.15 1.95
C ALA A 124 -7.49 -13.84 2.22
N ASN A 125 -6.82 -12.84 2.79
CA ASN A 125 -7.40 -11.52 3.02
C ASN A 125 -7.73 -10.81 1.71
N LEU A 126 -6.81 -10.89 0.72
CA LEU A 126 -7.04 -10.37 -0.63
C LEU A 126 -8.27 -11.01 -1.27
N ASP A 127 -8.38 -12.34 -1.20
CA ASP A 127 -9.51 -13.06 -1.79
C ASP A 127 -10.84 -12.66 -1.12
N ALA A 128 -10.87 -12.58 0.22
CA ALA A 128 -12.06 -12.17 0.96
C ALA A 128 -12.52 -10.76 0.57
N LEU A 129 -11.59 -9.80 0.50
CA LEU A 129 -11.90 -8.41 0.15
C LEU A 129 -12.33 -8.27 -1.32
N LEU A 130 -11.49 -8.72 -2.24
CA LEU A 130 -11.65 -8.40 -3.66
C LEU A 130 -12.71 -9.26 -4.35
N ARG A 131 -12.97 -10.48 -3.86
CA ARG A 131 -14.07 -11.31 -4.35
C ARG A 131 -15.43 -10.67 -4.11
N GLY A 132 -15.61 -9.98 -2.99
CA GLY A 132 -16.85 -9.25 -2.68
C GLY A 132 -17.15 -8.13 -3.67
N HIS A 133 -16.10 -7.48 -4.20
CA HIS A 133 -16.23 -6.35 -5.13
C HIS A 133 -16.23 -6.75 -6.60
N PHE A 134 -15.43 -7.74 -6.97
CA PHE A 134 -15.13 -8.05 -8.38
C PHE A 134 -15.47 -9.50 -8.76
N GLY A 135 -16.09 -10.26 -7.85
CA GLY A 135 -16.46 -11.67 -8.10
C GLY A 135 -15.29 -12.63 -8.08
N ALA A 136 -15.55 -13.89 -8.46
CA ALA A 136 -14.56 -14.97 -8.39
C ALA A 136 -13.34 -14.74 -9.30
N ALA A 137 -13.51 -14.02 -10.39
CA ALA A 137 -12.46 -13.73 -11.37
C ALA A 137 -11.65 -12.44 -11.05
N TRP A 138 -11.74 -11.90 -9.84
CA TRP A 138 -11.10 -10.62 -9.48
C TRP A 138 -9.60 -10.54 -9.83
N ARG A 139 -8.90 -11.69 -9.77
CA ARG A 139 -7.45 -11.76 -10.07
C ARG A 139 -7.12 -11.33 -11.50
N THR A 140 -8.02 -11.56 -12.46
CA THR A 140 -7.81 -11.18 -13.86
C THR A 140 -7.80 -9.67 -14.12
N ARG A 141 -8.22 -8.87 -13.13
CA ARG A 141 -8.11 -7.41 -13.18
C ARG A 141 -6.70 -6.89 -12.95
N PHE A 142 -5.82 -7.73 -12.37
CA PHE A 142 -4.47 -7.34 -11.98
C PHE A 142 -3.43 -8.11 -12.79
N ALA A 143 -2.55 -7.38 -13.48
CA ALA A 143 -1.48 -7.94 -14.30
C ALA A 143 -0.37 -8.59 -13.47
N ALA A 144 -0.21 -8.15 -12.20
CA ALA A 144 0.72 -8.75 -11.24
C ALA A 144 0.18 -8.57 -9.82
N ILE A 145 0.46 -9.53 -8.94
CA ILE A 145 0.07 -9.48 -7.53
C ILE A 145 1.26 -9.93 -6.69
N GLY A 146 1.81 -9.01 -5.90
CA GLY A 146 2.73 -9.27 -4.80
C GLY A 146 1.98 -9.14 -3.48
N ASP A 147 2.05 -10.18 -2.65
CA ASP A 147 1.33 -10.26 -1.38
C ASP A 147 2.22 -10.71 -0.22
N GLY A 148 1.65 -10.88 0.97
CA GLY A 148 2.38 -11.26 2.17
C GLY A 148 3.06 -12.62 2.12
N ALA A 149 2.72 -13.48 1.17
CA ALA A 149 3.39 -14.78 0.94
C ALA A 149 4.48 -14.70 -0.15
N THR A 150 4.48 -13.64 -0.97
CA THR A 150 5.35 -13.52 -2.14
C THR A 150 6.80 -13.25 -1.75
N THR A 151 7.03 -12.35 -0.77
CA THR A 151 8.37 -11.98 -0.35
C THR A 151 8.52 -12.09 1.17
N PRO A 152 9.70 -12.55 1.67
CA PRO A 152 9.94 -12.66 3.11
C PRO A 152 10.04 -11.28 3.78
N ALA A 153 10.71 -10.32 3.17
CA ALA A 153 10.83 -8.97 3.71
C ALA A 153 9.56 -8.16 3.45
N LYS A 154 9.07 -7.49 4.51
CA LYS A 154 7.87 -6.65 4.46
C LYS A 154 8.25 -5.19 4.28
N LYS A 155 7.32 -4.35 3.83
CA LYS A 155 7.51 -2.90 3.79
C LYS A 155 8.03 -2.43 5.18
N PRO A 156 9.01 -1.54 5.25
CA PRO A 156 9.51 -0.65 4.20
C PRO A 156 10.55 -1.25 3.23
N ALA A 157 10.85 -2.56 3.32
CA ALA A 157 11.70 -3.19 2.31
C ALA A 157 11.02 -3.15 0.92
N PRO A 158 11.80 -2.91 -0.17
CA PRO A 158 11.24 -2.74 -1.51
C PRO A 158 10.83 -4.04 -2.22
N ASP A 159 11.00 -5.17 -1.58
CA ASP A 159 10.96 -6.52 -2.18
C ASP A 159 9.65 -6.78 -2.92
N VAL A 160 8.51 -6.44 -2.31
CA VAL A 160 7.20 -6.65 -2.94
C VAL A 160 7.01 -5.77 -4.18
N TYR A 161 7.54 -4.54 -4.17
CA TYR A 161 7.51 -3.66 -5.35
C TYR A 161 8.41 -4.18 -6.45
N ARG A 162 9.65 -4.59 -6.12
CA ARG A 162 10.59 -5.18 -7.09
C ARG A 162 10.03 -6.43 -7.73
N TYR A 163 9.42 -7.31 -6.93
CA TYR A 163 8.73 -8.49 -7.45
C TYR A 163 7.63 -8.10 -8.46
N VAL A 164 6.77 -7.13 -8.12
CA VAL A 164 5.69 -6.69 -9.00
C VAL A 164 6.23 -6.07 -10.29
N LEU A 165 7.28 -5.26 -10.22
CA LEU A 165 7.95 -4.68 -11.40
C LEU A 165 8.53 -5.76 -12.32
N GLU A 166 9.16 -6.79 -11.75
CA GLU A 166 9.67 -7.94 -12.49
C GLU A 166 8.54 -8.68 -13.21
N GLN A 167 7.43 -8.98 -12.51
CA GLN A 167 6.26 -9.63 -13.11
C GLN A 167 5.61 -8.80 -14.22
N LEU A 168 5.63 -7.47 -14.09
CA LEU A 168 5.15 -6.55 -15.12
C LEU A 168 6.12 -6.40 -16.30
N GLY A 169 7.41 -6.70 -16.12
CA GLY A 169 8.48 -6.39 -17.08
C GLY A 169 8.58 -4.89 -17.35
N LEU A 170 8.49 -4.05 -16.29
CA LEU A 170 8.51 -2.60 -16.40
C LEU A 170 9.60 -1.96 -15.56
N ASP A 171 10.17 -0.89 -16.12
CA ASP A 171 11.00 0.02 -15.31
C ASP A 171 10.16 0.73 -14.24
N PRO A 172 10.72 1.01 -13.04
CA PRO A 172 10.04 1.76 -11.99
C PRO A 172 9.47 3.10 -12.46
N SER A 173 10.22 3.81 -13.31
CA SER A 173 9.80 5.09 -13.89
C SER A 173 8.59 5.00 -14.82
N ALA A 174 8.21 3.80 -15.28
CA ALA A 174 7.00 3.58 -16.05
C ALA A 174 5.77 3.33 -15.19
N CYS A 175 5.93 3.22 -13.86
CA CYS A 175 4.88 2.89 -12.91
C CYS A 175 4.57 4.06 -11.97
N LEU A 176 3.38 4.03 -11.36
CA LEU A 176 2.97 4.91 -10.27
C LEU A 176 2.33 4.07 -9.18
N ALA A 177 2.78 4.23 -7.94
CA ALA A 177 2.18 3.58 -6.79
C ALA A 177 1.09 4.44 -6.13
N VAL A 178 0.10 3.79 -5.54
CA VAL A 178 -0.88 4.38 -4.63
C VAL A 178 -0.77 3.67 -3.30
N GLU A 179 -0.55 4.42 -2.24
CA GLU A 179 -0.25 3.96 -0.88
C GLU A 179 -1.03 4.76 0.15
N ASP A 180 -1.03 4.30 1.41
CA ASP A 180 -1.63 5.02 2.53
C ASP A 180 -0.63 5.30 3.67
N SER A 181 0.50 4.61 3.71
CA SER A 181 1.40 4.54 4.86
C SER A 181 2.83 5.00 4.56
N GLY A 182 3.55 5.42 5.61
CA GLY A 182 4.97 5.75 5.52
C GLY A 182 5.83 4.55 5.13
N ASN A 183 5.53 3.34 5.65
CA ASN A 183 6.22 2.12 5.28
C ASN A 183 6.03 1.78 3.79
N GLY A 184 4.82 1.99 3.27
CA GLY A 184 4.52 1.79 1.86
C GLY A 184 5.23 2.79 0.97
N LEU A 185 5.21 4.09 1.34
CA LEU A 185 5.96 5.13 0.65
C LEU A 185 7.45 4.83 0.58
N LEU A 186 8.07 4.46 1.71
CA LEU A 186 9.50 4.11 1.77
C LEU A 186 9.83 2.90 0.90
N ALA A 187 8.99 1.86 0.92
CA ALA A 187 9.17 0.66 0.10
C ALA A 187 9.13 0.98 -1.41
N ALA A 188 8.14 1.78 -1.85
CA ALA A 188 8.01 2.19 -3.24
C ALA A 188 9.19 3.09 -3.66
N HIS A 189 9.60 4.05 -2.81
CA HIS A 189 10.78 4.89 -3.07
C HIS A 189 12.07 4.07 -3.19
N ALA A 190 12.29 3.10 -2.30
CA ALA A 190 13.46 2.20 -2.37
C ALA A 190 13.43 1.30 -3.62
N ALA A 191 12.25 1.09 -4.23
CA ALA A 191 12.06 0.49 -5.54
C ALA A 191 12.06 1.51 -6.69
N GLN A 192 12.29 2.80 -6.42
CA GLN A 192 12.30 3.91 -7.37
C GLN A 192 10.94 4.14 -8.08
N VAL A 193 9.84 3.75 -7.48
CA VAL A 193 8.49 3.98 -7.99
C VAL A 193 7.94 5.28 -7.42
N PRO A 194 7.50 6.25 -8.24
CA PRO A 194 6.77 7.43 -7.79
C PRO A 194 5.47 7.06 -7.08
N VAL A 195 5.09 7.81 -6.02
CA VAL A 195 3.98 7.46 -5.14
C VAL A 195 3.01 8.61 -4.96
N VAL A 196 1.71 8.31 -5.01
CA VAL A 196 0.62 9.14 -4.48
C VAL A 196 0.13 8.49 -3.20
N VAL A 197 -0.05 9.28 -2.13
CA VAL A 197 -0.44 8.77 -0.82
C VAL A 197 -1.85 9.24 -0.46
N THR A 198 -2.66 8.29 0.02
CA THR A 198 -4.02 8.54 0.54
C THR A 198 -4.11 8.02 1.97
N PRO A 199 -3.65 8.79 2.99
CA PRO A 199 -3.62 8.34 4.38
C PRO A 199 -5.01 7.98 4.90
N THR A 200 -5.04 7.09 5.88
CA THR A 200 -6.21 6.81 6.72
C THR A 200 -6.09 7.53 8.08
N ALA A 201 -7.10 7.41 8.92
CA ALA A 201 -7.01 7.88 10.30
C ALA A 201 -5.85 7.23 11.08
N TYR A 202 -5.49 6.00 10.72
CA TYR A 202 -4.40 5.25 11.36
C TYR A 202 -3.01 5.68 10.89
N THR A 203 -2.89 6.26 9.69
CA THR A 203 -1.60 6.59 9.07
C THR A 203 -1.39 8.09 8.85
N ALA A 204 -2.38 8.93 9.18
CA ALA A 204 -2.34 10.38 8.96
C ALA A 204 -1.17 11.09 9.69
N HIS A 205 -0.62 10.48 10.74
CA HIS A 205 0.52 11.00 11.51
C HIS A 205 1.89 10.64 10.90
N HIS A 206 1.95 9.79 9.87
CA HIS A 206 3.21 9.41 9.23
C HIS A 206 3.80 10.57 8.43
N SER A 207 5.15 10.57 8.22
CA SER A 207 5.77 11.44 7.21
C SER A 207 5.52 10.88 5.82
N PHE A 208 5.18 11.76 4.90
CA PHE A 208 4.99 11.46 3.47
C PHE A 208 5.91 12.29 2.58
N ASP A 209 7.10 12.63 3.10
CA ASP A 209 8.10 13.35 2.36
C ASP A 209 8.52 12.61 1.09
N GLY A 210 8.53 13.31 -0.04
CA GLY A 210 8.83 12.73 -1.34
C GLY A 210 7.62 12.15 -2.08
N ALA A 211 6.43 12.05 -1.48
CA ALA A 211 5.23 11.68 -2.21
C ALA A 211 4.89 12.73 -3.29
N LEU A 212 4.40 12.28 -4.45
CA LEU A 212 3.94 13.19 -5.51
C LEU A 212 2.75 14.03 -5.09
N ALA A 213 1.86 13.45 -4.32
CA ALA A 213 0.72 14.11 -3.71
C ALA A 213 0.28 13.33 -2.47
N VAL A 214 -0.23 14.05 -1.47
CA VAL A 214 -0.91 13.50 -0.29
C VAL A 214 -2.31 14.06 -0.29
N LEU A 215 -3.32 13.20 -0.23
CA LEU A 215 -4.74 13.59 -0.30
C LEU A 215 -5.59 12.58 0.49
N PRO A 216 -6.74 12.99 1.05
CA PRO A 216 -7.52 12.11 1.93
C PRO A 216 -8.06 10.86 1.23
N HIS A 217 -8.35 10.95 -0.05
CA HIS A 217 -8.83 9.86 -0.93
C HIS A 217 -8.76 10.33 -2.39
N LEU A 218 -9.00 9.43 -3.35
CA LEU A 218 -8.96 9.79 -4.77
C LEU A 218 -10.20 10.56 -5.26
N GLY A 219 -11.25 10.60 -4.46
CA GLY A 219 -12.50 11.28 -4.77
C GLY A 219 -13.37 10.58 -5.81
N ASP A 220 -14.67 10.76 -5.67
CA ASP A 220 -15.68 10.32 -6.64
C ASP A 220 -16.90 11.26 -6.64
N ALA A 221 -17.97 10.88 -7.35
CA ALA A 221 -19.17 11.70 -7.46
C ALA A 221 -19.92 11.86 -6.13
N ARG A 222 -19.81 10.88 -5.22
CA ARG A 222 -20.50 10.87 -3.92
C ARG A 222 -19.67 11.58 -2.84
N LEU A 223 -18.34 11.45 -2.92
CA LEU A 223 -17.41 12.09 -2.01
C LEU A 223 -16.29 12.78 -2.80
N PRO A 224 -16.55 14.00 -3.31
CA PRO A 224 -15.55 14.77 -4.05
C PRO A 224 -14.46 15.30 -3.11
N LEU A 225 -13.30 15.62 -3.68
CA LEU A 225 -12.25 16.35 -2.97
C LEU A 225 -12.72 17.78 -2.70
N ILE A 226 -12.45 18.26 -1.49
CA ILE A 226 -12.81 19.63 -1.06
C ILE A 226 -11.58 20.54 -1.18
N GLU A 227 -10.44 20.07 -0.69
CA GLU A 227 -9.21 20.86 -0.65
C GLU A 227 -8.42 20.77 -1.97
N PRO A 228 -7.71 21.82 -2.35
CA PRO A 228 -6.80 21.78 -3.49
C PRO A 228 -5.70 20.75 -3.28
N VAL A 229 -5.37 20.00 -4.32
CA VAL A 229 -4.24 19.07 -4.35
C VAL A 229 -3.17 19.63 -5.28
N ARG A 230 -1.92 19.78 -4.81
CA ARG A 230 -0.82 20.40 -5.56
C ARG A 230 -1.15 21.81 -6.08
N GLY A 231 -1.92 22.58 -5.32
CA GLY A 231 -2.35 23.93 -5.69
C GLY A 231 -3.49 24.01 -6.70
N GLU A 232 -4.03 22.89 -7.15
CA GLU A 232 -5.12 22.82 -8.11
C GLU A 232 -6.40 22.23 -7.49
N ARG A 233 -7.56 22.76 -7.88
CA ARG A 233 -8.86 22.21 -7.46
C ARG A 233 -9.25 21.05 -8.35
N HIS A 234 -9.47 19.90 -7.71
CA HIS A 234 -9.98 18.67 -8.34
C HIS A 234 -11.26 18.24 -7.63
N ARG A 235 -12.27 17.79 -8.35
CA ARG A 235 -13.38 17.05 -7.73
C ARG A 235 -12.96 15.63 -7.37
N TRP A 236 -12.08 15.06 -8.17
CA TRP A 236 -11.42 13.75 -7.97
C TRP A 236 -10.11 13.70 -8.76
N VAL A 237 -9.25 12.78 -8.39
CA VAL A 237 -8.01 12.51 -9.11
C VAL A 237 -8.26 11.38 -10.10
N ASP A 238 -8.31 11.71 -11.39
CA ASP A 238 -8.49 10.78 -12.50
C ASP A 238 -7.15 10.28 -13.06
N LEU A 239 -7.23 9.33 -14.00
CA LEU A 239 -6.06 8.78 -14.67
C LEU A 239 -5.27 9.85 -15.44
N LYS A 240 -5.95 10.86 -16.02
CA LYS A 240 -5.30 11.98 -16.73
C LYS A 240 -4.46 12.82 -15.76
N THR A 241 -4.99 13.10 -14.60
CA THR A 241 -4.29 13.85 -13.53
C THR A 241 -3.06 13.07 -13.04
N LEU A 242 -3.20 11.76 -12.78
CA LEU A 242 -2.08 10.91 -12.36
C LEU A 242 -0.98 10.84 -13.42
N ARG A 243 -1.32 10.70 -14.70
CA ARG A 243 -0.35 10.73 -15.80
C ARG A 243 0.41 12.05 -15.88
N ARG A 244 -0.26 13.17 -15.65
CA ARG A 244 0.38 14.48 -15.62
C ARG A 244 1.36 14.59 -14.44
N TRP A 245 0.93 14.27 -13.21
CA TRP A 245 1.80 14.32 -12.03
C TRP A 245 3.01 13.41 -12.16
N HIS A 246 2.80 12.21 -12.68
CA HIS A 246 3.88 11.27 -12.98
C HIS A 246 4.88 11.84 -14.00
N GLY A 247 4.39 12.43 -15.09
CA GLY A 247 5.26 13.07 -16.10
C GLY A 247 6.05 14.26 -15.56
N ASP A 248 5.44 15.05 -14.68
CA ASP A 248 6.12 16.16 -13.99
C ASP A 248 7.26 15.66 -13.11
N ALA A 249 7.02 14.61 -12.32
CA ALA A 249 8.03 14.02 -11.46
C ALA A 249 9.25 13.53 -12.25
N LEU A 250 9.04 12.86 -13.37
CA LEU A 250 10.14 12.37 -14.20
C LEU A 250 10.97 13.51 -14.82
N ARG A 251 10.31 14.63 -15.19
CA ARG A 251 11.03 15.81 -15.70
C ARG A 251 11.90 16.49 -14.64
N HIS A 252 11.48 16.48 -13.38
CA HIS A 252 12.24 17.08 -12.29
C HIS A 252 13.37 16.14 -11.79
N ALA A 253 13.24 14.82 -11.98
CA ALA A 253 14.25 13.85 -11.62
C ALA A 253 15.39 13.73 -12.67
N ALA A 254 15.16 14.17 -13.93
CA ALA A 254 16.20 14.18 -14.95
C ALA A 254 17.30 15.20 -14.58
N PRO A 255 18.60 14.82 -14.62
CA PRO A 255 19.68 15.76 -14.39
C PRO A 255 19.57 16.92 -15.38
N ARG A 256 19.54 18.16 -14.86
CA ARG A 256 19.63 19.34 -15.73
C ARG A 256 20.89 19.24 -16.57
N ALA A 257 20.76 19.10 -17.90
CA ALA A 257 21.89 19.17 -18.81
C ALA A 257 22.63 20.50 -18.51
N GLN A 258 23.90 20.41 -18.18
CA GLN A 258 24.74 21.61 -18.03
C GLN A 258 24.74 22.34 -19.38
N PRO A 259 24.45 23.64 -19.44
CA PRO A 259 24.63 24.40 -20.66
C PRO A 259 26.08 24.28 -21.11
N GLY A 260 26.27 23.81 -22.35
CA GLY A 260 27.54 23.45 -22.91
C GLY A 260 28.62 24.50 -22.71
N ALA A 261 29.80 24.06 -22.26
CA ALA A 261 31.01 24.86 -22.30
C ALA A 261 31.26 25.26 -23.77
N SER A 262 31.22 26.56 -24.05
CA SER A 262 31.60 27.10 -25.34
C SER A 262 33.02 26.65 -25.68
N PRO A 263 33.33 26.26 -26.92
CA PRO A 263 34.68 25.93 -27.31
C PRO A 263 35.54 27.21 -27.24
N THR A 264 36.54 27.18 -26.38
CA THR A 264 37.60 28.17 -26.33
C THR A 264 38.31 28.15 -27.68
N ASN A 265 38.17 29.22 -28.42
CA ASN A 265 38.86 29.47 -29.67
C ASN A 265 40.39 29.63 -29.36
N ALA A 266 41.17 28.59 -29.57
CA ALA A 266 42.62 28.67 -29.54
C ALA A 266 43.10 29.39 -30.83
N GLY A 267 43.38 30.67 -30.68
CA GLY A 267 44.13 31.40 -31.69
C GLY A 267 45.54 30.88 -31.78
N THR A 268 45.97 30.53 -32.97
CA THR A 268 47.36 30.21 -33.35
C THR A 268 48.13 31.49 -33.73
N PRO A 269 49.43 31.55 -33.49
CA PRO A 269 50.27 32.74 -33.63
C PRO A 269 50.49 33.21 -35.08
#